data_9f171bce647dfd00de225760057a3f9e
#
_entry.id   9f171bce647dfd00de225760057a3f9e
#
_cell.length_a   1.000
_cell.length_b   1.000
_cell.length_c   1.000
_cell.angle_alpha   90.00
_cell.angle_beta   90.00
_cell.angle_gamma   90.00
#
_symmetry.space_group_name_H-M   'P 1'
#
loop_
_entity.id
_entity.type
_entity.pdbx_description
1 polymer ?
#
loop_
_entity_poly.entity_id
_entity_poly.type
_entity_poly.pdbx_seq_one_letter_code
_entity_poly.pdbx_strand_id
1 'polypeptide(L)'
;MYVVAAMILIIGVATALWFNFKQDKLDKVTLCPSSGAKGQYVVLIDNTSPFPFTQKTALKQRLKDMIMNDLPKGAMLTVFLLGEDYQHNAEPVFEKCNPGQWAEGDEISKTKKFVDRDFNEKFVKPLEAVVNRIPLDVRAKTSPIFEMLQLTSQRGFSHSNAKGEKQLIIYSDMAANMESFTMYKNPKLNYKEFSTTSYSQKATAPHLDGVAVIINMMAAEPAVTPYNRRSEFWAAYFSANGASLGDVIPMEGL
;
A
#
# COMPACT_ATOMS: atom_id res chain seq x y z
N MET A 1 -21.95 9.90 -54.89
CA MET A 1 -21.32 10.78 -53.88
C MET A 1 -21.98 10.65 -52.51
N TYR A 2 -23.30 10.75 -52.37
CA TYR A 2 -24.02 10.67 -51.07
C TYR A 2 -23.89 9.31 -50.33
N VAL A 3 -23.85 8.19 -51.04
CA VAL A 3 -23.73 6.85 -50.46
C VAL A 3 -22.35 6.65 -49.80
N VAL A 4 -21.28 7.16 -50.37
CA VAL A 4 -19.93 7.09 -49.82
C VAL A 4 -19.83 7.97 -48.58
N ALA A 5 -20.41 9.16 -48.59
CA ALA A 5 -20.43 10.05 -47.44
C ALA A 5 -21.24 9.45 -46.28
N ALA A 6 -22.36 8.80 -46.55
CA ALA A 6 -23.16 8.10 -45.51
C ALA A 6 -22.41 6.91 -44.89
N MET A 7 -21.67 6.12 -45.70
CA MET A 7 -20.85 5.02 -45.20
C MET A 7 -19.72 5.52 -44.27
N ILE A 8 -19.03 6.60 -44.64
CA ILE A 8 -17.97 7.20 -43.80
C ILE A 8 -18.55 7.67 -42.45
N LEU A 9 -19.74 8.31 -42.47
CA LEU A 9 -20.42 8.76 -41.25
C LEU A 9 -20.81 7.58 -40.36
N ILE A 10 -21.34 6.50 -40.89
CA ILE A 10 -21.74 5.30 -40.14
C ILE A 10 -20.50 4.63 -39.51
N ILE A 11 -19.41 4.50 -40.29
CA ILE A 11 -18.14 3.94 -39.76
C ILE A 11 -17.58 4.85 -38.66
N GLY A 12 -17.60 6.17 -38.82
CA GLY A 12 -17.15 7.13 -37.82
C GLY A 12 -17.97 7.06 -36.53
N VAL A 13 -19.30 6.97 -36.63
CA VAL A 13 -20.17 6.79 -35.47
C VAL A 13 -19.97 5.43 -34.82
N ALA A 14 -19.86 4.36 -35.58
CA ALA A 14 -19.63 3.01 -35.07
C ALA A 14 -18.28 2.89 -34.33
N THR A 15 -17.23 3.50 -34.90
CA THR A 15 -15.91 3.54 -34.24
C THR A 15 -15.93 4.39 -32.95
N ALA A 16 -16.58 5.56 -32.97
CA ALA A 16 -16.73 6.40 -31.77
C ALA A 16 -17.53 5.70 -30.67
N LEU A 17 -18.62 5.02 -31.02
CA LEU A 17 -19.39 4.20 -30.07
C LEU A 17 -18.56 3.04 -29.54
N TRP A 18 -17.80 2.34 -30.38
CA TRP A 18 -16.95 1.23 -29.97
C TRP A 18 -15.84 1.66 -29.01
N PHE A 19 -15.21 2.82 -29.24
CA PHE A 19 -14.25 3.42 -28.32
C PHE A 19 -14.88 3.81 -27.00
N ASN A 20 -16.10 4.40 -26.98
CA ASN A 20 -16.82 4.74 -25.76
C ASN A 20 -17.23 3.50 -24.95
N PHE A 21 -17.63 2.42 -25.60
CA PHE A 21 -17.97 1.15 -24.94
C PHE A 21 -16.74 0.44 -24.34
N LYS A 22 -15.55 0.66 -24.88
CA LYS A 22 -14.29 0.09 -24.37
C LYS A 22 -13.68 0.87 -23.21
N GLN A 23 -14.14 2.08 -22.90
CA GLN A 23 -13.62 2.82 -21.75
C GLN A 23 -14.19 2.22 -20.47
N ASP A 24 -13.29 1.72 -19.60
CA ASP A 24 -13.65 1.30 -18.25
C ASP A 24 -14.32 2.46 -17.49
N LYS A 25 -15.55 2.24 -17.06
CA LYS A 25 -16.23 3.19 -16.16
C LYS A 25 -15.63 3.06 -14.78
N LEU A 26 -15.24 4.19 -14.20
CA LEU A 26 -14.75 4.22 -12.83
C LEU A 26 -15.94 4.28 -11.86
N ASP A 27 -15.86 3.51 -10.78
CA ASP A 27 -16.77 3.64 -9.64
C ASP A 27 -16.63 5.04 -9.02
N LYS A 28 -17.71 5.62 -8.58
CA LYS A 28 -17.72 7.01 -8.09
C LYS A 28 -17.10 7.17 -6.70
N VAL A 29 -17.05 6.11 -5.90
CA VAL A 29 -16.58 6.11 -4.52
C VAL A 29 -15.15 5.58 -4.47
N THR A 30 -14.94 4.38 -4.99
CA THR A 30 -13.66 3.69 -4.97
C THR A 30 -12.73 4.10 -6.11
N LEU A 31 -13.25 4.76 -7.14
CA LEU A 31 -12.53 5.14 -8.38
C LEU A 31 -11.98 3.93 -9.16
N CYS A 32 -12.38 2.72 -8.81
CA CYS A 32 -11.89 1.51 -9.45
C CYS A 32 -12.56 1.29 -10.81
N PRO A 33 -11.80 0.76 -11.79
CA PRO A 33 -12.35 0.36 -13.07
C PRO A 33 -13.40 -0.73 -12.90
N SER A 34 -14.43 -0.71 -13.74
CA SER A 34 -15.46 -1.76 -13.74
C SER A 34 -14.92 -3.14 -14.10
N SER A 35 -13.76 -3.21 -14.75
CA SER A 35 -13.01 -4.45 -15.04
C SER A 35 -12.22 -5.00 -13.86
N GLY A 36 -12.21 -4.32 -12.71
CA GLY A 36 -11.43 -4.61 -11.53
C GLY A 36 -10.13 -3.80 -11.43
N ALA A 37 -9.51 -3.82 -10.26
CA ALA A 37 -8.24 -3.13 -10.02
C ALA A 37 -7.09 -3.76 -10.82
N LYS A 38 -6.18 -2.92 -11.34
CA LYS A 38 -5.04 -3.32 -12.17
C LYS A 38 -3.76 -3.64 -11.37
N GLY A 39 -3.84 -3.69 -10.08
CA GLY A 39 -2.80 -4.00 -9.12
C GLY A 39 -3.30 -3.73 -7.71
N GLN A 40 -2.61 -4.27 -6.71
CA GLN A 40 -2.92 -4.09 -5.29
C GLN A 40 -1.68 -3.57 -4.58
N TYR A 41 -1.73 -2.32 -4.17
CA TYR A 41 -0.68 -1.63 -3.42
C TYR A 41 -1.21 -1.38 -2.01
N VAL A 42 -0.64 -2.08 -1.07
CA VAL A 42 -1.07 -2.03 0.34
C VAL A 42 0.00 -1.34 1.15
N VAL A 43 -0.38 -0.32 1.88
CA VAL A 43 0.50 0.43 2.78
C VAL A 43 0.10 0.11 4.21
N LEU A 44 1.05 -0.36 5.00
CA LEU A 44 0.93 -0.51 6.45
C LEU A 44 1.76 0.57 7.13
N ILE A 45 1.09 1.41 7.91
CA ILE A 45 1.72 2.41 8.77
C ILE A 45 1.56 1.93 10.21
N ASP A 46 2.67 1.60 10.83
CA ASP A 46 2.73 1.17 12.22
C ASP A 46 2.64 2.38 13.15
N ASN A 47 1.65 2.37 14.02
CA ASN A 47 1.38 3.44 14.98
C ASN A 47 1.62 2.97 16.44
N THR A 48 2.58 2.10 16.67
CA THR A 48 2.94 1.64 18.02
C THR A 48 4.05 2.45 18.66
N SER A 49 4.85 3.14 17.87
CA SER A 49 5.97 3.97 18.30
C SER A 49 5.76 5.44 17.96
N PRO A 50 6.35 6.39 18.71
CA PRO A 50 6.29 7.80 18.38
C PRO A 50 6.77 8.06 16.96
N PHE A 51 6.04 8.90 16.25
CA PHE A 51 6.33 9.26 14.86
C PHE A 51 7.00 10.66 14.84
N PRO A 52 8.33 10.75 14.86
CA PRO A 52 9.00 12.05 14.82
C PRO A 52 8.54 12.90 13.65
N PHE A 53 8.49 14.21 13.82
CA PHE A 53 8.02 15.12 12.76
C PHE A 53 8.78 14.93 11.44
N THR A 54 10.09 14.72 11.50
CA THR A 54 10.93 14.47 10.33
C THR A 54 10.52 13.21 9.59
N GLN A 55 10.25 12.12 10.31
CA GLN A 55 9.80 10.86 9.72
C GLN A 55 8.36 10.96 9.17
N LYS A 56 7.48 11.72 9.80
CA LYS A 56 6.15 12.01 9.25
C LYS A 56 6.25 12.81 7.95
N THR A 57 7.16 13.75 7.87
CA THR A 57 7.42 14.52 6.64
C THR A 57 7.96 13.60 5.54
N ALA A 58 8.92 12.73 5.87
CA ALA A 58 9.47 11.75 4.92
C ALA A 58 8.40 10.75 4.45
N LEU A 59 7.54 10.23 5.34
CA LEU A 59 6.41 9.39 4.97
C LEU A 59 5.49 10.10 3.96
N LYS A 60 5.11 11.34 4.25
CA LYS A 60 4.26 12.13 3.37
C LYS A 60 4.88 12.32 1.99
N GLN A 61 6.17 12.63 1.93
CA GLN A 61 6.88 12.80 0.68
C GLN A 61 6.96 11.49 -0.10
N ARG A 62 7.36 10.37 0.54
CA ARG A 62 7.45 9.06 -0.12
C ARG A 62 6.11 8.55 -0.63
N LEU A 63 5.03 8.72 0.15
CA LEU A 63 3.68 8.39 -0.32
C LEU A 63 3.29 9.23 -1.54
N LYS A 64 3.60 10.52 -1.51
CA LYS A 64 3.36 11.41 -2.64
C LYS A 64 4.15 10.96 -3.87
N ASP A 65 5.43 10.67 -3.73
CA ASP A 65 6.28 10.22 -4.84
C ASP A 65 5.76 8.91 -5.43
N MET A 66 5.40 7.95 -4.57
CA MET A 66 4.80 6.68 -4.98
C MET A 66 3.53 6.89 -5.81
N ILE A 67 2.58 7.70 -5.35
CA ILE A 67 1.32 7.92 -6.08
C ILE A 67 1.48 8.72 -7.35
N MET A 68 2.50 9.57 -7.42
CA MET A 68 2.76 10.39 -8.60
C MET A 68 3.53 9.65 -9.69
N ASN A 69 4.42 8.71 -9.31
CA ASN A 69 5.39 8.13 -10.22
C ASN A 69 5.24 6.60 -10.37
N ASP A 70 4.91 5.89 -9.29
CA ASP A 70 5.04 4.42 -9.25
C ASP A 70 3.69 3.69 -9.26
N LEU A 71 2.61 4.33 -8.76
CA LEU A 71 1.30 3.72 -8.68
C LEU A 71 0.59 3.72 -10.03
N PRO A 72 0.38 2.56 -10.69
CA PRO A 72 -0.23 2.50 -12.01
C PRO A 72 -1.68 2.98 -12.00
N LYS A 73 -2.12 3.57 -13.11
CA LYS A 73 -3.52 3.91 -13.34
C LYS A 73 -4.42 2.68 -13.22
N GLY A 74 -5.43 2.77 -12.40
CA GLY A 74 -6.37 1.68 -12.10
C GLY A 74 -5.89 0.72 -11.01
N ALA A 75 -4.66 0.86 -10.49
CA ALA A 75 -4.21 0.10 -9.32
C ALA A 75 -4.92 0.59 -8.05
N MET A 76 -5.26 -0.34 -7.17
CA MET A 76 -5.85 -0.05 -5.87
C MET A 76 -4.76 0.27 -4.86
N LEU A 77 -4.92 1.37 -4.16
CA LEU A 77 -4.13 1.74 -2.98
C LEU A 77 -4.99 1.55 -1.75
N THR A 78 -4.56 0.67 -0.86
CA THR A 78 -5.19 0.44 0.46
C THR A 78 -4.21 0.84 1.54
N VAL A 79 -4.61 1.71 2.48
CA VAL A 79 -3.73 2.18 3.56
C VAL A 79 -4.32 1.78 4.90
N PHE A 80 -3.51 1.06 5.68
CA PHE A 80 -3.80 0.71 7.07
C PHE A 80 -2.95 1.56 8.02
N LEU A 81 -3.58 2.10 9.04
CA LEU A 81 -2.93 2.71 10.19
C LEU A 81 -3.22 1.81 11.38
N LEU A 82 -2.27 0.95 11.74
CA LEU A 82 -2.45 -0.05 12.78
C LEU A 82 -1.53 0.22 13.98
N GLY A 83 -2.01 -0.17 15.15
CA GLY A 83 -1.32 0.00 16.40
C GLY A 83 -1.67 -1.12 17.38
N GLU A 84 -1.50 -0.88 18.67
CA GLU A 84 -1.76 -1.86 19.74
C GLU A 84 -3.20 -2.40 19.69
N ASP A 85 -4.16 -1.58 19.31
CA ASP A 85 -5.59 -1.92 19.18
C ASP A 85 -6.01 -2.29 17.74
N TYR A 86 -5.10 -2.87 16.97
CA TYR A 86 -5.31 -3.23 15.56
C TYR A 86 -6.62 -3.99 15.29
N GLN A 87 -7.13 -4.76 16.24
CA GLN A 87 -8.38 -5.50 16.10
C GLN A 87 -9.60 -4.59 15.99
N HIS A 88 -9.61 -3.46 16.70
CA HIS A 88 -10.68 -2.47 16.65
C HIS A 88 -10.55 -1.53 15.44
N ASN A 89 -9.32 -1.33 14.95
CA ASN A 89 -8.99 -0.47 13.82
C ASN A 89 -8.64 -1.29 12.56
N ALA A 90 -9.35 -2.40 12.34
CA ALA A 90 -9.05 -3.35 11.28
C ALA A 90 -9.42 -2.86 9.87
N GLU A 91 -10.16 -1.77 9.74
CA GLU A 91 -10.56 -1.24 8.44
C GLU A 91 -9.47 -0.31 7.87
N PRO A 92 -9.27 -0.29 6.54
CA PRO A 92 -8.33 0.63 5.93
C PRO A 92 -8.81 2.09 6.12
N VAL A 93 -7.87 2.97 6.44
CA VAL A 93 -8.13 4.42 6.55
C VAL A 93 -8.24 5.10 5.19
N PHE A 94 -7.77 4.42 4.14
CA PHE A 94 -7.92 4.84 2.75
C PHE A 94 -7.95 3.61 1.84
N GLU A 95 -8.92 3.57 0.91
CA GLU A 95 -8.99 2.53 -0.11
C GLU A 95 -9.62 3.08 -1.38
N LYS A 96 -8.81 3.29 -2.41
CA LYS A 96 -9.24 3.77 -3.73
C LYS A 96 -8.29 3.32 -4.82
N CYS A 97 -8.83 3.17 -6.03
CA CYS A 97 -8.01 3.00 -7.22
C CYS A 97 -7.48 4.35 -7.73
N ASN A 98 -6.25 4.35 -8.24
CA ASN A 98 -5.67 5.50 -8.91
C ASN A 98 -6.47 5.81 -10.20
N PRO A 99 -7.17 6.95 -10.29
CA PRO A 99 -7.95 7.29 -11.49
C PRO A 99 -7.05 7.66 -12.68
N GLY A 100 -5.76 7.84 -12.45
CA GLY A 100 -4.76 8.27 -13.40
C GLY A 100 -4.63 9.79 -13.49
N GLN A 101 -3.43 10.20 -13.89
CA GLN A 101 -3.07 11.56 -14.24
C GLN A 101 -3.25 11.74 -15.74
N TRP A 102 -3.26 12.98 -16.18
CA TRP A 102 -3.25 13.27 -17.63
C TRP A 102 -1.93 12.80 -18.26
N ALA A 103 -2.03 12.14 -19.40
CA ALA A 103 -0.88 11.70 -20.21
C ALA A 103 -0.99 12.23 -21.62
N GLU A 104 0.14 12.38 -22.32
CA GLU A 104 0.14 12.69 -23.76
C GLU A 104 -0.66 11.64 -24.53
N GLY A 105 -1.60 12.09 -25.36
CA GLY A 105 -2.53 11.22 -26.09
C GLY A 105 -3.95 11.15 -25.52
N ASP A 106 -4.17 11.65 -24.30
CA ASP A 106 -5.52 11.75 -23.70
C ASP A 106 -6.37 12.89 -24.30
N GLU A 107 -5.80 13.69 -25.19
CA GLU A 107 -6.36 14.94 -25.74
C GLU A 107 -7.71 14.77 -26.44
N ILE A 108 -7.99 13.56 -26.94
CA ILE A 108 -9.22 13.28 -27.71
C ILE A 108 -10.43 13.08 -26.78
N SER A 109 -10.23 12.71 -25.51
CA SER A 109 -11.33 12.26 -24.65
C SER A 109 -11.57 13.12 -23.41
N LYS A 110 -10.57 13.85 -22.89
CA LYS A 110 -10.69 14.65 -21.67
C LYS A 110 -9.75 15.85 -21.67
N THR A 111 -10.19 16.95 -21.06
CA THR A 111 -9.35 18.12 -20.87
C THR A 111 -8.40 17.88 -19.69
N LYS A 112 -7.09 18.12 -19.86
CA LYS A 112 -6.04 18.00 -18.82
C LYS A 112 -6.49 18.57 -17.47
N LYS A 113 -7.05 19.78 -17.47
CA LYS A 113 -7.53 20.45 -16.26
C LYS A 113 -8.54 19.61 -15.46
N PHE A 114 -9.44 18.87 -16.11
CA PHE A 114 -10.41 18.04 -15.40
C PHE A 114 -9.81 16.75 -14.86
N VAL A 115 -8.89 16.11 -15.62
CA VAL A 115 -8.20 14.89 -15.18
C VAL A 115 -7.35 15.19 -13.96
N ASP A 116 -6.52 16.23 -14.02
CA ASP A 116 -5.63 16.61 -12.93
C ASP A 116 -6.41 17.08 -11.68
N ARG A 117 -7.51 17.82 -11.89
CA ARG A 117 -8.39 18.20 -10.79
C ARG A 117 -9.01 16.97 -10.11
N ASP A 118 -9.56 16.03 -10.88
CA ASP A 118 -10.23 14.86 -10.34
C ASP A 118 -9.22 13.95 -9.62
N PHE A 119 -8.02 13.78 -10.14
CA PHE A 119 -6.94 13.08 -9.47
C PHE A 119 -6.59 13.74 -8.13
N ASN A 120 -6.37 15.05 -8.11
CA ASN A 120 -6.03 15.76 -6.89
C ASN A 120 -7.16 15.74 -5.86
N GLU A 121 -8.40 16.10 -6.25
CA GLU A 121 -9.51 16.24 -5.30
C GLU A 121 -10.03 14.90 -4.76
N LYS A 122 -10.07 13.86 -5.61
CA LYS A 122 -10.70 12.59 -5.25
C LYS A 122 -9.72 11.53 -4.73
N PHE A 123 -8.43 11.68 -5.03
CA PHE A 123 -7.40 10.69 -4.68
C PHE A 123 -6.31 11.29 -3.79
N VAL A 124 -5.58 12.32 -4.24
CA VAL A 124 -4.42 12.87 -3.50
C VAL A 124 -4.83 13.53 -2.19
N LYS A 125 -5.76 14.49 -2.22
CA LYS A 125 -6.18 15.23 -1.01
C LYS A 125 -6.79 14.33 0.08
N PRO A 126 -7.65 13.34 -0.21
CA PRO A 126 -8.12 12.40 0.79
C PRO A 126 -6.99 11.59 1.45
N LEU A 127 -5.99 11.16 0.68
CA LEU A 127 -4.82 10.47 1.23
C LEU A 127 -3.97 11.39 2.11
N GLU A 128 -3.70 12.62 1.65
CA GLU A 128 -2.99 13.62 2.46
C GLU A 128 -3.72 13.92 3.78
N ALA A 129 -5.04 13.97 3.77
CA ALA A 129 -5.83 14.16 4.97
C ALA A 129 -5.66 13.01 5.98
N VAL A 130 -5.54 11.76 5.51
CA VAL A 130 -5.23 10.60 6.36
C VAL A 130 -3.85 10.75 6.98
N VAL A 131 -2.82 10.99 6.18
CA VAL A 131 -1.43 11.13 6.67
C VAL A 131 -1.29 12.28 7.67
N ASN A 132 -1.99 13.38 7.45
CA ASN A 132 -1.95 14.53 8.36
C ASN A 132 -2.57 14.22 9.75
N ARG A 133 -3.47 13.24 9.83
CA ARG A 133 -4.11 12.82 11.09
C ARG A 133 -3.31 11.81 11.90
N ILE A 134 -2.20 11.26 11.36
CA ILE A 134 -1.35 10.32 12.11
C ILE A 134 -0.82 11.02 13.36
N PRO A 135 -1.08 10.46 14.56
CA PRO A 135 -0.54 10.99 15.81
C PRO A 135 1.00 10.94 15.81
N LEU A 136 1.65 11.87 16.50
CA LEU A 136 3.11 11.95 16.56
C LEU A 136 3.70 11.34 17.83
N ASP A 137 2.91 11.17 18.87
CA ASP A 137 3.34 10.93 20.25
C ASP A 137 2.76 9.65 20.86
N VAL A 138 2.24 8.77 20.02
CA VAL A 138 1.73 7.46 20.49
C VAL A 138 2.88 6.61 21.02
N ARG A 139 2.72 6.07 22.21
CA ARG A 139 3.58 5.03 22.79
C ARG A 139 2.70 3.87 23.23
N ALA A 140 2.71 2.81 22.45
CA ALA A 140 2.03 1.58 22.80
C ALA A 140 2.86 0.75 23.79
N LYS A 141 2.21 -0.10 24.58
CA LYS A 141 2.88 -1.06 25.46
C LYS A 141 3.35 -2.28 24.68
N THR A 142 2.61 -2.64 23.64
CA THR A 142 2.88 -3.78 22.79
C THR A 142 2.97 -3.34 21.32
N SER A 143 3.69 -4.11 20.51
CA SER A 143 3.81 -3.92 19.08
C SER A 143 3.50 -5.24 18.35
N PRO A 144 2.21 -5.50 18.02
CA PRO A 144 1.74 -6.75 17.43
C PRO A 144 1.97 -6.80 15.91
N ILE A 145 3.22 -6.64 15.48
CA ILE A 145 3.56 -6.50 14.05
C ILE A 145 3.12 -7.72 13.24
N PHE A 146 3.27 -8.94 13.78
CA PHE A 146 2.86 -10.14 13.07
C PHE A 146 1.35 -10.18 12.83
N GLU A 147 0.58 -9.82 13.84
CA GLU A 147 -0.89 -9.75 13.78
C GLU A 147 -1.34 -8.62 12.84
N MET A 148 -0.64 -7.48 12.86
CA MET A 148 -0.89 -6.39 11.91
C MET A 148 -0.59 -6.82 10.47
N LEU A 149 0.51 -7.55 10.23
CA LEU A 149 0.84 -8.11 8.92
C LEU A 149 -0.19 -9.13 8.47
N GLN A 150 -0.64 -10.01 9.36
CA GLN A 150 -1.68 -10.99 9.07
C GLN A 150 -2.98 -10.30 8.65
N LEU A 151 -3.45 -9.32 9.41
CA LEU A 151 -4.66 -8.56 9.10
C LEU A 151 -4.52 -7.80 7.78
N THR A 152 -3.41 -7.09 7.60
CA THR A 152 -3.12 -6.31 6.39
C THR A 152 -3.06 -7.20 5.15
N SER A 153 -2.41 -8.38 5.25
CA SER A 153 -2.33 -9.32 4.13
C SER A 153 -3.71 -9.88 3.77
N GLN A 154 -4.48 -10.26 4.79
CA GLN A 154 -5.81 -10.84 4.60
C GLN A 154 -6.79 -9.84 3.99
N ARG A 155 -6.81 -8.60 4.46
CA ARG A 155 -7.74 -7.58 3.98
C ARG A 155 -7.25 -6.84 2.74
N GLY A 156 -5.97 -6.51 2.68
CA GLY A 156 -5.40 -5.71 1.61
C GLY A 156 -5.30 -6.46 0.28
N PHE A 157 -5.15 -7.79 0.31
CA PHE A 157 -5.02 -8.61 -0.90
C PHE A 157 -6.23 -9.52 -1.16
N SER A 158 -7.38 -9.24 -0.55
CA SER A 158 -8.60 -10.05 -0.67
C SER A 158 -9.46 -9.74 -1.91
N HIS A 159 -9.11 -8.72 -2.70
CA HIS A 159 -9.90 -8.32 -3.86
C HIS A 159 -9.76 -9.31 -5.02
N SER A 160 -10.70 -10.24 -5.12
CA SER A 160 -10.69 -11.36 -6.09
C SER A 160 -10.64 -10.93 -7.56
N ASN A 161 -11.14 -9.73 -7.88
CA ASN A 161 -11.16 -9.18 -9.24
C ASN A 161 -9.93 -8.33 -9.56
N ALA A 162 -9.00 -8.15 -8.63
CA ALA A 162 -7.78 -7.41 -8.88
C ALA A 162 -6.79 -8.26 -9.69
N LYS A 163 -6.20 -7.65 -10.70
CA LYS A 163 -5.20 -8.26 -11.59
C LYS A 163 -3.91 -7.45 -11.51
N GLY A 164 -2.77 -8.09 -11.79
CA GLY A 164 -1.48 -7.40 -11.83
C GLY A 164 -0.67 -7.53 -10.54
N GLU A 165 0.22 -6.59 -10.32
CA GLU A 165 1.19 -6.64 -9.24
C GLU A 165 0.54 -6.51 -7.86
N LYS A 166 1.16 -7.19 -6.89
CA LYS A 166 0.84 -7.07 -5.48
C LYS A 166 2.06 -6.52 -4.75
N GLN A 167 1.91 -5.40 -4.08
CA GLN A 167 2.99 -4.77 -3.33
C GLN A 167 2.54 -4.42 -1.93
N LEU A 168 3.36 -4.75 -0.93
CA LEU A 168 3.19 -4.33 0.47
C LEU A 168 4.30 -3.35 0.84
N ILE A 169 3.91 -2.13 1.21
CA ILE A 169 4.82 -1.07 1.61
C ILE A 169 4.62 -0.81 3.11
N ILE A 170 5.65 -1.03 3.91
CA ILE A 170 5.58 -0.94 5.36
C ILE A 170 6.36 0.28 5.84
N TYR A 171 5.76 1.05 6.73
CA TYR A 171 6.39 2.12 7.50
C TYR A 171 6.35 1.75 8.98
N SER A 172 7.45 1.22 9.49
CA SER A 172 7.57 0.70 10.87
C SER A 172 9.04 0.63 11.28
N ASP A 173 9.32 0.66 12.57
CA ASP A 173 10.61 0.25 13.10
C ASP A 173 10.79 -1.28 13.07
N MET A 174 9.73 -2.02 12.72
CA MET A 174 9.71 -3.47 12.62
C MET A 174 10.17 -4.19 13.90
N ALA A 175 9.91 -3.57 15.04
CA ALA A 175 10.31 -4.07 16.37
C ALA A 175 9.12 -4.72 17.09
N ALA A 176 8.80 -5.97 16.73
CA ALA A 176 7.73 -6.71 17.38
C ALA A 176 7.98 -6.82 18.90
N ASN A 177 6.93 -6.54 19.69
CA ASN A 177 6.99 -6.57 21.15
C ASN A 177 5.67 -7.09 21.73
N MET A 178 5.61 -8.39 21.95
CA MET A 178 4.49 -9.10 22.54
C MET A 178 4.98 -9.94 23.73
N GLU A 179 4.09 -10.34 24.61
CA GLU A 179 4.43 -11.20 25.75
C GLU A 179 5.11 -12.51 25.33
N SER A 180 4.65 -13.08 24.21
CA SER A 180 5.16 -14.34 23.66
C SER A 180 6.43 -14.21 22.84
N PHE A 181 6.77 -12.99 22.37
CA PHE A 181 7.94 -12.74 21.54
C PHE A 181 8.30 -11.25 21.51
N THR A 182 9.58 -10.95 21.72
CA THR A 182 10.08 -9.58 21.67
C THR A 182 11.41 -9.47 20.91
N MET A 183 11.55 -8.39 20.18
CA MET A 183 12.82 -7.97 19.54
C MET A 183 13.60 -6.97 20.39
N TYR A 184 13.14 -6.69 21.60
CA TYR A 184 13.87 -5.86 22.56
C TYR A 184 14.89 -6.69 23.32
N LYS A 185 16.12 -6.17 23.46
CA LYS A 185 17.22 -6.83 24.20
C LYS A 185 17.46 -8.27 23.75
N ASN A 186 17.23 -8.57 22.48
CA ASN A 186 17.43 -9.91 21.92
C ASN A 186 18.61 -9.94 20.92
N PRO A 187 19.86 -10.05 21.41
CA PRO A 187 21.05 -10.03 20.53
C PRO A 187 21.17 -11.26 19.64
N LYS A 188 20.46 -12.34 19.97
CA LYS A 188 20.46 -13.61 19.22
C LYS A 188 19.25 -13.75 18.29
N LEU A 189 18.53 -12.66 18.02
CA LEU A 189 17.37 -12.69 17.15
C LEU A 189 17.71 -13.35 15.80
N ASN A 190 17.02 -14.45 15.51
CA ASN A 190 17.05 -15.08 14.19
C ASN A 190 15.72 -15.77 13.90
N TYR A 191 15.36 -15.85 12.63
CA TYR A 191 14.10 -16.43 12.19
C TYR A 191 14.04 -17.93 12.39
N LYS A 192 15.14 -18.65 12.27
CA LYS A 192 15.18 -20.11 12.41
C LYS A 192 14.74 -20.56 13.83
N GLU A 193 15.21 -19.87 14.87
CA GLU A 193 14.75 -20.13 16.24
C GLU A 193 13.29 -19.72 16.44
N PHE A 194 12.91 -18.56 15.93
CA PHE A 194 11.52 -18.10 15.98
C PHE A 194 10.57 -19.12 15.34
N SER A 195 10.89 -19.64 14.16
CA SER A 195 10.03 -20.57 13.40
C SER A 195 9.74 -21.88 14.13
N THR A 196 10.50 -22.23 15.17
CA THR A 196 10.26 -23.42 15.99
C THR A 196 9.32 -23.17 17.17
N THR A 197 8.94 -21.92 17.43
CA THR A 197 8.06 -21.55 18.55
C THR A 197 6.59 -21.81 18.20
N SER A 198 5.77 -22.05 19.24
CA SER A 198 4.31 -22.15 19.04
C SER A 198 3.68 -20.83 18.60
N TYR A 199 4.32 -19.70 18.89
CA TYR A 199 3.86 -18.40 18.45
C TYR A 199 4.04 -18.21 16.95
N SER A 200 5.13 -18.69 16.36
CA SER A 200 5.37 -18.57 14.91
C SER A 200 4.27 -19.20 14.07
N GLN A 201 3.65 -20.28 14.56
CA GLN A 201 2.52 -20.94 13.87
C GLN A 201 1.28 -20.04 13.77
N LYS A 202 1.11 -19.12 14.74
CA LYS A 202 0.01 -18.13 14.75
C LYS A 202 0.38 -16.83 14.04
N ALA A 203 1.68 -16.61 13.86
CA ALA A 203 2.25 -15.39 13.27
C ALA A 203 2.45 -15.48 11.74
N THR A 204 1.70 -16.33 11.05
CA THR A 204 1.76 -16.48 9.59
C THR A 204 0.90 -15.43 8.90
N ALA A 205 1.30 -15.03 7.69
CA ALA A 205 0.56 -14.10 6.84
C ALA A 205 0.20 -14.76 5.50
N PRO A 206 -0.88 -15.57 5.45
CA PRO A 206 -1.14 -16.52 4.36
C PRO A 206 -1.45 -15.88 2.99
N HIS A 207 -1.79 -14.58 2.96
CA HIS A 207 -2.12 -13.88 1.71
C HIS A 207 -0.93 -13.09 1.12
N LEU A 208 0.29 -13.31 1.61
CA LEU A 208 1.49 -12.68 1.09
C LEU A 208 2.14 -13.43 -0.08
N ASP A 209 1.58 -14.55 -0.50
CA ASP A 209 2.13 -15.29 -1.64
C ASP A 209 2.16 -14.44 -2.91
N GLY A 210 3.36 -14.36 -3.52
CA GLY A 210 3.62 -13.54 -4.70
C GLY A 210 3.60 -12.02 -4.47
N VAL A 211 3.63 -11.56 -3.20
CA VAL A 211 3.67 -10.13 -2.86
C VAL A 211 5.11 -9.63 -2.81
N ALA A 212 5.40 -8.52 -3.50
CA ALA A 212 6.65 -7.78 -3.32
C ALA A 212 6.55 -6.87 -2.09
N VAL A 213 7.54 -6.94 -1.19
CA VAL A 213 7.54 -6.17 0.07
C VAL A 213 8.64 -5.14 0.06
N ILE A 214 8.30 -3.91 0.46
CA ILE A 214 9.25 -2.82 0.72
C ILE A 214 9.07 -2.38 2.16
N ILE A 215 10.16 -2.30 2.92
CA ILE A 215 10.15 -1.79 4.29
C ILE A 215 10.83 -0.43 4.34
N ASN A 216 10.08 0.60 4.69
CA ASN A 216 10.60 1.88 5.10
C ASN A 216 10.85 1.82 6.61
N MET A 217 12.09 1.49 6.98
CA MET A 217 12.47 1.20 8.34
C MET A 217 12.62 2.49 9.14
N MET A 218 11.73 2.71 10.09
CA MET A 218 11.76 3.84 11.00
C MET A 218 12.85 3.69 12.06
N ALA A 219 13.26 4.81 12.65
CA ALA A 219 14.17 4.80 13.80
C ALA A 219 13.53 4.04 14.98
N ALA A 220 14.30 3.11 15.54
CA ALA A 220 13.87 2.33 16.69
C ALA A 220 14.52 2.84 17.98
N GLU A 221 13.90 2.50 19.13
CA GLU A 221 14.51 2.78 20.44
C GLU A 221 15.84 2.03 20.61
N PRO A 222 16.79 2.55 21.40
CA PRO A 222 18.11 1.92 21.58
C PRO A 222 18.09 0.49 22.15
N ALA A 223 16.99 0.13 22.84
CA ALA A 223 16.82 -1.21 23.41
C ALA A 223 16.41 -2.26 22.38
N VAL A 224 16.02 -1.84 21.18
CA VAL A 224 15.60 -2.75 20.09
C VAL A 224 16.83 -3.41 19.46
N THR A 225 16.67 -4.65 19.05
CA THR A 225 17.68 -5.39 18.28
C THR A 225 18.17 -4.58 17.09
N PRO A 226 19.48 -4.58 16.77
CA PRO A 226 20.07 -3.79 15.70
C PRO A 226 19.39 -3.98 14.34
N TYR A 227 19.40 -2.93 13.54
CA TYR A 227 18.78 -2.84 12.21
C TYR A 227 19.06 -4.05 11.32
N ASN A 228 20.34 -4.42 11.16
CA ASN A 228 20.73 -5.54 10.31
C ASN A 228 20.08 -6.87 10.72
N ARG A 229 20.04 -7.15 12.03
CA ARG A 229 19.41 -8.37 12.56
C ARG A 229 17.91 -8.38 12.34
N ARG A 230 17.24 -7.24 12.48
CA ARG A 230 15.81 -7.12 12.19
C ARG A 230 15.56 -7.32 10.70
N SER A 231 16.37 -6.71 9.83
CA SER A 231 16.25 -6.86 8.38
C SER A 231 16.43 -8.32 7.94
N GLU A 232 17.46 -9.02 8.46
CA GLU A 232 17.67 -10.45 8.20
C GLU A 232 16.50 -11.32 8.66
N PHE A 233 15.97 -11.04 9.86
CA PHE A 233 14.81 -11.74 10.40
C PHE A 233 13.58 -11.58 9.51
N TRP A 234 13.24 -10.35 9.15
CA TRP A 234 12.06 -10.06 8.34
C TRP A 234 12.20 -10.56 6.90
N ALA A 235 13.40 -10.55 6.34
CA ALA A 235 13.65 -11.18 5.03
C ALA A 235 13.31 -12.68 5.04
N ALA A 236 13.74 -13.39 6.07
CA ALA A 236 13.42 -14.80 6.24
C ALA A 236 11.91 -15.03 6.52
N TYR A 237 11.28 -14.16 7.31
CA TYR A 237 9.85 -14.22 7.58
C TYR A 237 9.01 -14.06 6.31
N PHE A 238 9.27 -13.02 5.51
CA PHE A 238 8.54 -12.78 4.28
C PHE A 238 8.74 -13.91 3.27
N SER A 239 9.97 -14.39 3.11
CA SER A 239 10.28 -15.55 2.27
C SER A 239 9.50 -16.80 2.69
N ALA A 240 9.42 -17.07 4.00
CA ALA A 240 8.66 -18.22 4.51
C ALA A 240 7.14 -18.09 4.33
N ASN A 241 6.63 -16.88 4.12
CA ASN A 241 5.23 -16.60 3.81
C ASN A 241 4.96 -16.40 2.29
N GLY A 242 5.90 -16.78 1.41
CA GLY A 242 5.74 -16.71 -0.03
C GLY A 242 5.93 -15.32 -0.65
N ALA A 243 6.31 -14.32 0.15
CA ALA A 243 6.59 -12.97 -0.32
C ALA A 243 8.07 -12.78 -0.67
N SER A 244 8.36 -11.80 -1.50
CA SER A 244 9.73 -11.36 -1.80
C SER A 244 10.00 -10.03 -1.12
N LEU A 245 10.97 -9.98 -0.20
CA LEU A 245 11.47 -8.72 0.33
C LEU A 245 12.42 -8.10 -0.71
N GLY A 246 12.02 -6.95 -1.28
CA GLY A 246 12.84 -6.14 -2.16
C GLY A 246 13.79 -5.27 -1.35
N ASP A 247 13.34 -4.08 -1.00
CA ASP A 247 14.17 -3.08 -0.34
C ASP A 247 13.84 -2.91 1.14
N VAL A 248 14.87 -2.71 1.95
CA VAL A 248 14.75 -2.20 3.32
C VAL A 248 15.44 -0.84 3.37
N ILE A 249 14.65 0.21 3.42
CA ILE A 249 15.11 1.59 3.25
C ILE A 249 15.04 2.31 4.61
N PRO A 250 16.16 2.73 5.18
CA PRO A 250 16.12 3.53 6.41
C PRO A 250 15.35 4.83 6.20
N MET A 251 14.49 5.16 7.14
CA MET A 251 13.83 6.46 7.21
C MET A 251 14.63 7.36 8.15
N GLU A 252 15.80 7.76 7.73
CA GLU A 252 16.51 8.82 8.41
C GLU A 252 15.83 10.16 8.13
N GLY A 253 15.80 11.04 9.13
CA GLY A 253 15.27 12.37 8.93
C GLY A 253 16.07 13.08 7.85
N LEU A 254 15.37 13.62 6.87
CA LEU A 254 15.93 14.48 5.83
C LEU A 254 16.50 15.75 6.44
#